data_e204a6c21387ee3a9c542d7b9b3a55c5
#
_entry.id   e204a6c21387ee3a9c542d7b9b3a55c5
#
_cell.length_a   1.000
_cell.length_b   1.000
_cell.length_c   1.000
_cell.angle_alpha   90.00
_cell.angle_beta   90.00
_cell.angle_gamma   90.00
#
_symmetry.space_group_name_H-M   'P 1'
#
loop_
_entity.id
_entity.type
_entity.pdbx_description
1 polymer ?
#
loop_
_entity_poly.entity_id
_entity_poly.type
_entity_poly.pdbx_seq_one_letter_code
_entity_poly.pdbx_strand_id
1 'polypeptide(L)'
;MDRRRTLAALALGVGTAIGGTAVLAASNPSLPVLRELRWIDPALPRAGLVRVLTTEPRECLLTPGDPTVVDRIAIGRAAFGSPLLLGGQAARAGISCASCHRAGRGNPHFVFPGVSGSPGTADVTSSLFSSKRGDGIANPRPIPDLASDPAKVDRDPASPALRRFIRGQVVEEFDGLEPSPAVLDGLAAYVRALGGACDGIVPQSADRDADAARAAIGAATRSLAAHDVPTAYLMIAAARSTLGRIDERFAVVSAIDGRLTARDTELRQVQTLTATDPAAAIAALERWTIRFGRDVLALRKAESQSLYASATLETALMATGRH
;
A
#
# COMPACT_ATOMS: atom_id res chain seq x y z
N MET A 1 39.37 69.65 -17.30
CA MET A 1 40.68 69.16 -17.75
C MET A 1 40.62 67.66 -17.59
N ASP A 2 40.69 66.74 -18.52
CA ASP A 2 41.13 66.81 -19.89
C ASP A 2 40.40 65.70 -20.69
N ARG A 3 40.23 65.97 -21.95
CA ARG A 3 39.66 65.15 -23.05
C ARG A 3 40.59 64.00 -23.41
N ARG A 4 40.01 62.88 -23.91
CA ARG A 4 40.38 62.15 -25.18
C ARG A 4 39.44 60.97 -25.31
N ARG A 5 38.50 60.97 -26.27
CA ARG A 5 38.51 60.63 -27.70
C ARG A 5 39.39 59.39 -28.00
N THR A 6 38.77 58.30 -28.48
CA THR A 6 38.88 57.81 -29.86
C THR A 6 38.41 56.36 -29.94
N LEU A 7 37.63 56.08 -30.84
CA LEU A 7 37.57 55.36 -32.14
C LEU A 7 36.75 54.05 -32.09
N ALA A 8 35.77 54.08 -32.94
CA ALA A 8 34.96 52.92 -33.36
C ALA A 8 35.78 51.95 -34.22
N ALA A 9 35.59 50.68 -34.05
CA ALA A 9 35.91 49.68 -35.06
C ALA A 9 34.67 48.78 -35.27
N LEU A 10 34.05 48.93 -36.42
CA LEU A 10 33.07 47.99 -36.96
C LEU A 10 33.82 46.70 -37.33
N ALA A 11 33.41 45.58 -36.75
CA ALA A 11 33.73 44.24 -37.21
C ALA A 11 32.44 43.60 -37.71
N LEU A 12 32.28 43.46 -39.01
CA LEU A 12 31.27 42.55 -39.60
C LEU A 12 31.67 41.13 -39.29
N GLY A 13 30.90 40.46 -38.42
CA GLY A 13 30.99 39.04 -38.20
C GLY A 13 29.90 38.30 -38.99
N VAL A 14 30.33 37.56 -40.01
CA VAL A 14 29.47 36.63 -40.76
C VAL A 14 29.07 35.48 -39.79
N GLY A 15 27.85 35.49 -39.33
CA GLY A 15 27.28 34.44 -38.51
C GLY A 15 26.85 33.25 -39.38
N THR A 16 27.61 32.15 -39.36
CA THR A 16 27.18 30.83 -39.84
C THR A 16 26.14 30.28 -38.89
N ALA A 17 24.89 30.22 -39.32
CA ALA A 17 23.81 29.55 -38.62
C ALA A 17 24.04 28.04 -38.66
N ILE A 18 24.56 27.47 -37.56
CA ILE A 18 24.57 26.03 -37.34
C ILE A 18 23.14 25.64 -36.90
N GLY A 19 22.38 25.08 -37.85
CA GLY A 19 21.08 24.46 -37.55
C GLY A 19 21.26 23.27 -36.62
N GLY A 20 21.12 23.50 -35.32
CA GLY A 20 21.03 22.44 -34.32
C GLY A 20 19.67 21.74 -34.46
N THR A 21 19.64 20.58 -35.07
CA THR A 21 18.51 19.65 -34.93
C THR A 21 18.42 19.29 -33.46
N ALA A 22 17.46 19.87 -32.76
CA ALA A 22 17.08 19.41 -31.42
C ALA A 22 16.53 17.99 -31.57
N VAL A 23 17.37 17.01 -31.27
CA VAL A 23 16.92 15.63 -31.01
C VAL A 23 16.07 15.71 -29.74
N LEU A 24 14.75 15.79 -29.92
CA LEU A 24 13.80 15.51 -28.84
C LEU A 24 14.11 14.08 -28.38
N ALA A 25 14.87 13.97 -27.32
CA ALA A 25 14.98 12.70 -26.60
C ALA A 25 13.55 12.34 -26.20
N ALA A 26 12.96 11.37 -26.90
CA ALA A 26 11.73 10.73 -26.45
C ALA A 26 12.03 10.21 -25.03
N SER A 27 11.46 10.89 -24.03
CA SER A 27 11.44 10.39 -22.68
C SER A 27 10.72 9.05 -22.75
N ASN A 28 11.48 7.94 -22.68
CA ASN A 28 10.88 6.63 -22.48
C ASN A 28 9.95 6.78 -21.28
N PRO A 29 8.65 6.48 -21.41
CA PRO A 29 7.77 6.50 -20.28
C PRO A 29 8.35 5.51 -19.26
N SER A 30 8.99 6.05 -18.21
CA SER A 30 9.39 5.21 -17.09
C SER A 30 8.12 4.55 -16.56
N LEU A 31 8.12 3.21 -16.44
CA LEU A 31 7.00 2.49 -15.84
C LEU A 31 6.62 3.17 -14.53
N PRO A 32 5.33 3.40 -14.31
CA PRO A 32 4.85 3.70 -12.98
C PRO A 32 5.32 2.57 -12.06
N VAL A 33 6.02 2.94 -11.00
CA VAL A 33 6.61 1.95 -10.09
C VAL A 33 5.49 1.39 -9.24
N LEU A 34 4.96 0.22 -9.64
CA LEU A 34 4.10 -0.54 -8.74
C LEU A 34 4.91 -0.90 -7.50
N ARG A 35 4.45 -0.48 -6.30
CA ARG A 35 5.16 -0.73 -5.04
C ARG A 35 5.45 -2.20 -4.81
N GLU A 36 4.57 -3.08 -5.26
CA GLU A 36 4.69 -4.53 -5.13
C GLU A 36 5.93 -5.09 -5.83
N LEU A 37 6.42 -4.45 -6.89
CA LEU A 37 7.65 -4.84 -7.58
C LEU A 37 8.91 -4.75 -6.69
N ARG A 38 8.84 -4.08 -5.55
CA ARG A 38 9.96 -3.93 -4.60
C ARG A 38 10.21 -5.19 -3.80
N TRP A 39 9.19 -6.05 -3.67
CA TRP A 39 9.24 -7.28 -2.86
C TRP A 39 8.65 -8.52 -3.54
N ILE A 40 8.56 -8.49 -4.86
CA ILE A 40 8.27 -9.69 -5.66
C ILE A 40 9.59 -10.26 -6.17
N ASP A 41 9.71 -11.58 -6.17
CA ASP A 41 10.88 -12.30 -6.69
C ASP A 41 11.30 -11.77 -8.07
N PRO A 42 12.49 -11.17 -8.20
CA PRO A 42 12.98 -10.62 -9.46
C PRO A 42 13.26 -11.69 -10.53
N ALA A 43 13.42 -12.95 -10.13
CA ALA A 43 13.64 -14.08 -11.04
C ALA A 43 12.33 -14.64 -11.62
N LEU A 44 11.17 -14.12 -11.19
CA LEU A 44 9.89 -14.60 -11.69
C LEU A 44 9.76 -14.29 -13.19
N PRO A 45 9.44 -15.28 -14.06
CA PRO A 45 9.20 -15.04 -15.47
C PRO A 45 8.05 -14.03 -15.66
N ARG A 46 8.10 -13.23 -16.74
CA ARG A 46 7.10 -12.17 -17.00
C ARG A 46 5.65 -12.65 -16.87
N ALA A 47 5.29 -13.78 -17.41
CA ALA A 47 3.94 -14.33 -17.28
C ALA A 47 3.56 -14.62 -15.81
N GLY A 48 4.51 -15.11 -15.01
CA GLY A 48 4.35 -15.28 -13.57
C GLY A 48 4.18 -13.95 -12.85
N LEU A 49 4.98 -12.95 -13.21
CA LEU A 49 4.90 -11.60 -12.66
C LEU A 49 3.56 -10.93 -12.97
N VAL A 50 3.08 -11.00 -14.23
CA VAL A 50 1.75 -10.52 -14.63
C VAL A 50 0.69 -11.19 -13.78
N ARG A 51 0.72 -12.53 -13.66
CA ARG A 51 -0.23 -13.28 -12.85
C ARG A 51 -0.24 -12.82 -11.40
N VAL A 52 0.93 -12.72 -10.77
CA VAL A 52 1.04 -12.31 -9.36
C VAL A 52 0.54 -10.88 -9.14
N LEU A 53 0.77 -9.98 -10.09
CA LEU A 53 0.36 -8.59 -9.99
C LEU A 53 -1.12 -8.35 -10.33
N THR A 54 -1.77 -9.23 -11.08
CA THR A 54 -3.19 -9.07 -11.47
C THR A 54 -4.15 -10.00 -10.74
N THR A 55 -3.64 -10.91 -9.92
CA THR A 55 -4.47 -11.81 -9.12
C THR A 55 -3.98 -11.87 -7.67
N GLU A 56 -4.81 -12.33 -6.78
CA GLU A 56 -4.45 -12.61 -5.38
C GLU A 56 -5.15 -13.87 -4.87
N PRO A 57 -4.64 -14.51 -3.81
CA PRO A 57 -5.37 -15.56 -3.14
C PRO A 57 -6.74 -15.06 -2.68
N ARG A 58 -7.74 -15.95 -2.71
CA ARG A 58 -9.04 -15.61 -2.15
C ARG A 58 -8.92 -15.41 -0.64
N GLU A 59 -9.33 -14.25 -0.16
CA GLU A 59 -9.47 -13.99 1.27
C GLU A 59 -10.71 -14.69 1.80
N CYS A 60 -10.53 -15.63 2.70
CA CYS A 60 -11.61 -16.44 3.26
C CYS A 60 -11.92 -15.95 4.67
N LEU A 61 -12.87 -15.03 4.80
CA LEU A 61 -13.32 -14.54 6.09
C LEU A 61 -14.56 -15.30 6.55
N LEU A 62 -14.44 -15.92 7.73
CA LEU A 62 -15.59 -16.39 8.50
C LEU A 62 -16.23 -15.18 9.17
N THR A 63 -17.33 -14.70 8.60
CA THR A 63 -18.02 -13.50 9.11
C THR A 63 -19.00 -13.93 10.21
N PRO A 64 -18.77 -13.57 11.47
CA PRO A 64 -19.71 -13.86 12.54
C PRO A 64 -20.96 -12.97 12.42
N GLY A 65 -22.07 -13.42 13.02
CA GLY A 65 -23.31 -12.65 13.02
C GLY A 65 -23.32 -11.44 13.98
N ASP A 66 -22.32 -11.31 14.86
CA ASP A 66 -22.20 -10.20 15.80
C ASP A 66 -21.61 -8.96 15.10
N PRO A 67 -22.35 -7.86 14.97
CA PRO A 67 -21.88 -6.61 14.34
C PRO A 67 -20.60 -6.05 15.00
N THR A 68 -20.44 -6.22 16.30
CA THR A 68 -19.26 -5.73 17.04
C THR A 68 -17.99 -6.48 16.60
N VAL A 69 -18.11 -7.79 16.35
CA VAL A 69 -17.00 -8.59 15.85
C VAL A 69 -16.71 -8.26 14.40
N VAL A 70 -17.74 -8.01 13.57
CA VAL A 70 -17.58 -7.55 12.19
C VAL A 70 -16.82 -6.24 12.13
N ASP A 71 -17.14 -5.28 13.01
CA ASP A 71 -16.44 -4.01 13.09
C ASP A 71 -14.97 -4.16 13.51
N ARG A 72 -14.68 -5.04 14.49
CA ARG A 72 -13.29 -5.36 14.85
C ARG A 72 -12.52 -5.97 13.67
N ILE A 73 -13.12 -6.91 12.95
CA ILE A 73 -12.52 -7.51 11.76
C ILE A 73 -12.22 -6.42 10.71
N ALA A 74 -13.11 -5.47 10.51
CA ALA A 74 -12.91 -4.37 9.56
C ALA A 74 -11.71 -3.47 9.95
N ILE A 75 -11.58 -3.13 11.24
CA ILE A 75 -10.42 -2.40 11.78
C ILE A 75 -9.14 -3.22 11.55
N GLY A 76 -9.16 -4.50 11.93
CA GLY A 76 -8.00 -5.38 11.79
C GLY A 76 -7.56 -5.57 10.35
N ARG A 77 -8.50 -5.79 9.43
CA ARG A 77 -8.24 -5.93 7.99
C ARG A 77 -7.60 -4.67 7.41
N ALA A 78 -8.12 -3.49 7.75
CA ALA A 78 -7.54 -2.22 7.31
C ALA A 78 -6.14 -1.99 7.89
N ALA A 79 -5.94 -2.25 9.19
CA ALA A 79 -4.65 -2.16 9.85
C ALA A 79 -3.62 -3.13 9.25
N PHE A 80 -4.02 -4.37 8.94
CA PHE A 80 -3.18 -5.41 8.33
C PHE A 80 -2.62 -4.99 6.97
N GLY A 81 -3.37 -4.21 6.20
CA GLY A 81 -2.96 -3.64 4.92
C GLY A 81 -2.21 -2.29 5.03
N SER A 82 -2.05 -1.75 6.23
CA SER A 82 -1.46 -0.42 6.43
C SER A 82 0.03 -0.47 6.72
N PRO A 83 0.90 0.07 5.84
CA PRO A 83 2.33 0.17 6.14
C PRO A 83 2.62 1.01 7.39
N LEU A 84 1.80 2.03 7.68
CA LEU A 84 2.00 2.89 8.84
C LEU A 84 1.98 2.12 10.16
N LEU A 85 1.25 1.01 10.23
CA LEU A 85 1.21 0.15 11.42
C LEU A 85 2.60 -0.36 11.82
N LEU A 86 3.38 -0.79 10.84
CA LEU A 86 4.70 -1.38 11.08
C LEU A 86 5.78 -0.33 11.38
N GLY A 87 5.58 0.92 10.96
CA GLY A 87 6.52 2.00 11.24
C GLY A 87 7.88 1.82 10.57
N GLY A 88 8.87 2.57 11.04
CA GLY A 88 10.28 2.43 10.67
C GLY A 88 10.59 2.32 9.18
N GLN A 89 11.52 1.46 8.83
CA GLN A 89 11.94 1.18 7.45
C GLN A 89 10.87 0.40 6.66
N ALA A 90 10.12 -0.49 7.34
CA ALA A 90 9.04 -1.24 6.70
C ALA A 90 7.96 -0.30 6.11
N ALA A 91 7.53 0.69 6.87
CA ALA A 91 6.57 1.69 6.39
C ALA A 91 7.11 2.51 5.20
N ARG A 92 8.39 2.92 5.23
CA ARG A 92 9.05 3.64 4.12
C ARG A 92 9.15 2.79 2.86
N ALA A 93 9.38 1.49 3.01
CA ALA A 93 9.36 0.55 1.90
C ALA A 93 7.94 0.28 1.38
N GLY A 94 6.90 0.67 2.11
CA GLY A 94 5.50 0.38 1.80
C GLY A 94 5.08 -1.04 2.19
N ILE A 95 5.86 -1.70 3.06
CA ILE A 95 5.59 -3.05 3.55
C ILE A 95 4.54 -2.99 4.66
N SER A 96 3.58 -3.89 4.59
CA SER A 96 2.56 -4.16 5.60
C SER A 96 2.48 -5.66 5.88
N CYS A 97 1.67 -6.08 6.84
CA CYS A 97 1.43 -7.51 7.07
C CYS A 97 0.92 -8.21 5.79
N ALA A 98 0.09 -7.51 4.99
CA ALA A 98 -0.42 -8.03 3.72
C ALA A 98 0.65 -8.22 2.63
N SER A 99 1.83 -7.59 2.74
CA SER A 99 2.93 -7.81 1.79
C SER A 99 3.51 -9.22 1.91
N CYS A 100 3.67 -9.70 3.15
CA CYS A 100 4.12 -11.07 3.44
C CYS A 100 2.95 -12.06 3.44
N HIS A 101 1.79 -11.68 3.97
CA HIS A 101 0.61 -12.52 4.11
C HIS A 101 -0.51 -12.07 3.17
N ARG A 102 -0.37 -12.36 1.87
CA ARG A 102 -1.36 -11.94 0.84
C ARG A 102 -2.74 -12.54 1.13
N ALA A 103 -3.73 -11.68 1.35
CA ALA A 103 -5.07 -12.10 1.76
C ALA A 103 -5.09 -13.07 2.97
N GLY A 104 -4.15 -12.89 3.91
CA GLY A 104 -3.98 -13.77 5.06
C GLY A 104 -3.29 -15.11 4.77
N ARG A 105 -2.89 -15.37 3.53
CA ARG A 105 -2.13 -16.55 3.11
C ARG A 105 -0.63 -16.28 3.12
N GLY A 106 0.20 -17.30 2.96
CA GLY A 106 1.61 -17.11 2.67
C GLY A 106 1.83 -16.44 1.31
N ASN A 107 2.96 -15.76 1.14
CA ASN A 107 3.36 -15.17 -0.14
C ASN A 107 4.62 -15.88 -0.67
N PRO A 108 4.48 -16.92 -1.54
CA PRO A 108 5.62 -17.68 -2.04
C PRO A 108 6.53 -16.86 -2.97
N HIS A 109 6.11 -15.67 -3.39
CA HIS A 109 6.87 -14.79 -4.27
C HIS A 109 7.48 -13.58 -3.53
N PHE A 110 7.38 -13.54 -2.21
CA PHE A 110 7.96 -12.45 -1.43
C PHE A 110 9.48 -12.59 -1.39
N VAL A 111 10.17 -11.54 -1.85
CA VAL A 111 11.63 -11.39 -1.73
C VAL A 111 11.94 -9.94 -1.39
N PHE A 112 12.60 -9.73 -0.26
CA PHE A 112 13.08 -8.40 0.11
C PHE A 112 14.56 -8.48 0.50
N PRO A 113 15.44 -7.68 -0.14
CA PRO A 113 16.88 -7.72 0.13
C PRO A 113 17.19 -7.46 1.62
N GLY A 114 18.00 -8.31 2.22
CA GLY A 114 18.37 -8.23 3.65
C GLY A 114 17.34 -8.77 4.63
N VAL A 115 16.22 -9.31 4.11
CA VAL A 115 15.14 -9.91 4.92
C VAL A 115 14.82 -11.32 4.47
N SER A 116 14.83 -11.56 3.15
CA SER A 116 14.53 -12.88 2.57
C SER A 116 15.81 -13.65 2.28
N GLY A 117 15.76 -14.97 2.44
CA GLY A 117 16.69 -15.93 1.84
C GLY A 117 16.17 -16.37 0.46
N SER A 118 15.45 -17.49 0.40
CA SER A 118 14.72 -17.90 -0.80
C SER A 118 13.36 -17.15 -0.90
N PRO A 119 12.74 -17.11 -2.09
CA PRO A 119 11.39 -16.61 -2.24
C PRO A 119 10.42 -17.27 -1.25
N GLY A 120 9.50 -16.49 -0.71
CA GLY A 120 8.52 -16.95 0.29
C GLY A 120 9.07 -17.05 1.72
N THR A 121 10.25 -16.50 1.99
CA THR A 121 10.82 -16.45 3.36
C THR A 121 11.05 -15.01 3.82
N ALA A 122 11.03 -14.82 5.13
CA ALA A 122 11.37 -13.53 5.75
C ALA A 122 12.04 -13.77 7.11
N ASP A 123 13.02 -12.93 7.41
CA ASP A 123 13.60 -12.78 8.74
C ASP A 123 12.94 -11.57 9.41
N VAL A 124 12.04 -11.83 10.34
CA VAL A 124 11.33 -10.75 11.05
C VAL A 124 12.17 -10.12 12.15
N THR A 125 13.27 -10.77 12.57
CA THR A 125 14.25 -10.20 13.50
C THR A 125 15.38 -9.46 12.80
N SER A 126 15.20 -9.18 11.49
CA SER A 126 16.18 -8.49 10.67
C SER A 126 16.51 -7.10 11.21
N SER A 127 17.80 -6.81 11.33
CA SER A 127 18.31 -5.47 11.72
C SER A 127 17.88 -4.36 10.76
N LEU A 128 17.42 -4.70 9.55
CA LEU A 128 16.87 -3.72 8.61
C LEU A 128 15.53 -3.15 9.07
N PHE A 129 14.68 -3.98 9.71
CA PHE A 129 13.34 -3.58 10.12
C PHE A 129 13.23 -3.29 11.61
N SER A 130 14.07 -3.90 12.44
CA SER A 130 14.02 -3.76 13.89
C SER A 130 15.29 -3.12 14.45
N SER A 131 15.12 -2.06 15.20
CA SER A 131 16.18 -1.49 16.05
C SER A 131 16.29 -2.21 17.42
N LYS A 132 15.30 -3.05 17.76
CA LYS A 132 15.17 -3.68 19.07
C LYS A 132 15.52 -5.17 19.07
N ARG A 133 15.23 -5.89 17.99
CA ARG A 133 15.39 -7.34 17.86
C ARG A 133 16.44 -7.75 16.85
N GLY A 134 17.00 -6.81 16.07
CA GLY A 134 18.03 -7.10 15.10
C GLY A 134 19.26 -7.74 15.77
N ASP A 135 19.46 -9.04 15.53
CA ASP A 135 20.57 -9.83 16.10
C ASP A 135 21.80 -9.92 15.19
N GLY A 136 21.71 -9.39 13.97
CA GLY A 136 22.75 -9.45 12.96
C GLY A 136 22.91 -10.84 12.31
N ILE A 137 22.02 -11.78 12.60
CA ILE A 137 22.04 -13.15 12.07
C ILE A 137 20.92 -13.30 11.04
N ALA A 138 21.27 -13.54 9.78
CA ALA A 138 20.27 -13.82 8.75
C ALA A 138 19.71 -15.24 8.90
N ASN A 139 18.47 -15.35 9.37
CA ASN A 139 17.77 -16.62 9.59
C ASN A 139 16.35 -16.66 9.05
N PRO A 140 16.12 -16.29 7.76
CA PRO A 140 14.80 -16.18 7.18
C PRO A 140 14.01 -17.49 7.28
N ARG A 141 12.73 -17.40 7.65
CA ARG A 141 11.80 -18.52 7.83
C ARG A 141 10.69 -18.46 6.79
N PRO A 142 10.10 -19.59 6.39
CA PRO A 142 8.92 -19.60 5.54
C PRO A 142 7.79 -18.74 6.12
N ILE A 143 7.20 -17.90 5.27
CA ILE A 143 6.04 -17.07 5.65
C ILE A 143 4.84 -18.00 5.83
N PRO A 144 4.24 -18.08 7.02
CA PRO A 144 3.14 -19.00 7.29
C PRO A 144 1.84 -18.56 6.61
N ASP A 145 1.01 -19.53 6.25
CA ASP A 145 -0.38 -19.31 5.86
C ASP A 145 -1.24 -19.17 7.12
N LEU A 146 -1.72 -17.95 7.40
CA LEU A 146 -2.49 -17.68 8.62
C LEU A 146 -3.90 -18.28 8.58
N ALA A 147 -4.41 -18.65 7.41
CA ALA A 147 -5.74 -19.22 7.25
C ALA A 147 -5.75 -20.74 7.49
N SER A 148 -4.67 -21.45 7.12
CA SER A 148 -4.65 -22.92 7.11
C SER A 148 -3.79 -23.57 8.20
N ASP A 149 -2.93 -22.81 8.91
CA ASP A 149 -2.06 -23.36 9.94
C ASP A 149 -2.65 -23.15 11.35
N PRO A 150 -3.36 -24.13 11.92
CA PRO A 150 -3.95 -24.02 13.25
C PRO A 150 -2.89 -23.94 14.37
N ALA A 151 -1.66 -24.38 14.11
CA ALA A 151 -0.56 -24.33 15.09
C ALA A 151 0.05 -22.93 15.21
N LYS A 152 -0.15 -22.07 14.22
CA LYS A 152 0.42 -20.69 14.16
C LYS A 152 -0.53 -19.62 14.66
N VAL A 153 -1.83 -19.87 14.68
CA VAL A 153 -2.84 -18.90 15.08
C VAL A 153 -3.65 -19.41 16.25
N ASP A 154 -3.50 -18.73 17.39
CA ASP A 154 -4.38 -18.99 18.55
C ASP A 154 -5.81 -18.54 18.21
N ARG A 155 -6.70 -19.51 18.03
CA ARG A 155 -8.10 -19.30 17.62
C ARG A 155 -9.03 -19.00 18.78
N ASP A 156 -8.60 -19.19 20.02
CA ASP A 156 -9.42 -18.87 21.21
C ASP A 156 -9.60 -17.35 21.34
N PRO A 157 -10.83 -16.84 21.20
CA PRO A 157 -11.10 -15.40 21.30
C PRO A 157 -10.84 -14.84 22.71
N ALA A 158 -10.90 -15.68 23.74
CA ALA A 158 -10.63 -15.29 25.12
C ALA A 158 -9.13 -15.22 25.44
N SER A 159 -8.29 -15.90 24.62
CA SER A 159 -6.85 -15.92 24.84
C SER A 159 -6.20 -14.59 24.42
N PRO A 160 -5.39 -13.98 25.30
CA PRO A 160 -4.62 -12.79 24.96
C PRO A 160 -3.32 -13.10 24.18
N ALA A 161 -3.00 -14.36 23.91
CA ALA A 161 -1.72 -14.78 23.36
C ALA A 161 -1.48 -14.20 21.96
N LEU A 162 -2.46 -14.33 21.05
CA LEU A 162 -2.35 -13.78 19.69
C LEU A 162 -2.19 -12.27 19.70
N ARG A 163 -2.93 -11.56 20.54
CA ARG A 163 -2.84 -10.11 20.67
C ARG A 163 -1.43 -9.68 21.14
N ARG A 164 -0.86 -10.36 22.14
CA ARG A 164 0.51 -10.09 22.60
C ARG A 164 1.53 -10.37 21.52
N PHE A 165 1.36 -11.48 20.80
CA PHE A 165 2.24 -11.81 19.66
C PHE A 165 2.21 -10.74 18.58
N ILE A 166 1.01 -10.30 18.14
CA ILE A 166 0.86 -9.24 17.12
C ILE A 166 1.49 -7.94 17.61
N ARG A 167 1.30 -7.56 18.89
CA ARG A 167 1.95 -6.39 19.47
C ARG A 167 3.48 -6.48 19.36
N GLY A 168 4.05 -7.64 19.72
CA GLY A 168 5.49 -7.90 19.59
C GLY A 168 5.97 -7.73 18.16
N GLN A 169 5.23 -8.26 17.19
CA GLN A 169 5.57 -8.07 15.77
C GLN A 169 5.60 -6.58 15.40
N VAL A 170 4.57 -5.80 15.75
CA VAL A 170 4.50 -4.38 15.39
C VAL A 170 5.60 -3.56 16.08
N VAL A 171 5.72 -3.69 17.40
CA VAL A 171 6.54 -2.77 18.22
C VAL A 171 8.00 -3.21 18.30
N GLU A 172 8.25 -4.51 18.34
CA GLU A 172 9.58 -5.04 18.60
C GLU A 172 10.29 -5.50 17.32
N GLU A 173 9.56 -6.12 16.38
CA GLU A 173 10.15 -6.64 15.14
C GLU A 173 10.16 -5.60 14.00
N PHE A 174 9.28 -4.60 14.01
CA PHE A 174 9.15 -3.62 12.93
C PHE A 174 9.27 -2.14 13.35
N ASP A 175 9.64 -1.86 14.60
CA ASP A 175 9.76 -0.48 15.12
C ASP A 175 8.49 0.37 15.03
N GLY A 176 7.31 -0.25 14.92
CA GLY A 176 6.03 0.44 14.94
C GLY A 176 5.74 1.09 16.30
N LEU A 177 4.86 2.06 16.28
CA LEU A 177 4.34 2.64 17.52
C LEU A 177 3.41 1.64 18.22
N GLU A 178 3.21 1.82 19.53
CA GLU A 178 2.24 1.03 20.30
C GLU A 178 0.84 1.17 19.67
N PRO A 179 0.23 0.10 19.15
CA PRO A 179 -1.11 0.17 18.58
C PRO A 179 -2.16 0.39 19.67
N SER A 180 -3.25 1.07 19.32
CA SER A 180 -4.39 1.18 20.24
C SER A 180 -4.97 -0.20 20.59
N PRO A 181 -5.66 -0.34 21.73
CA PRO A 181 -6.35 -1.56 22.08
C PRO A 181 -7.30 -2.04 20.96
N ALA A 182 -8.05 -1.14 20.35
CA ALA A 182 -9.00 -1.48 19.28
C ALA A 182 -8.28 -2.01 18.02
N VAL A 183 -7.11 -1.49 17.67
CA VAL A 183 -6.30 -2.00 16.55
C VAL A 183 -5.77 -3.41 16.86
N LEU A 184 -5.26 -3.66 18.07
CA LEU A 184 -4.77 -4.99 18.46
C LEU A 184 -5.90 -6.04 18.52
N ASP A 185 -7.05 -5.66 19.07
CA ASP A 185 -8.24 -6.51 19.12
C ASP A 185 -8.77 -6.77 17.72
N GLY A 186 -8.75 -5.75 16.86
CA GLY A 186 -9.15 -5.86 15.46
C GLY A 186 -8.23 -6.80 14.67
N LEU A 187 -6.92 -6.66 14.78
CA LEU A 187 -5.95 -7.53 14.13
C LEU A 187 -6.10 -8.98 14.57
N ALA A 188 -6.27 -9.22 15.88
CA ALA A 188 -6.50 -10.57 16.40
C ALA A 188 -7.83 -11.14 15.88
N ALA A 189 -8.90 -10.34 15.85
CA ALA A 189 -10.20 -10.76 15.31
C ALA A 189 -10.12 -11.07 13.81
N TYR A 190 -9.43 -10.24 13.03
CA TYR A 190 -9.21 -10.47 11.60
C TYR A 190 -8.44 -11.77 11.35
N VAL A 191 -7.30 -11.96 12.02
CA VAL A 191 -6.49 -13.18 11.83
C VAL A 191 -7.25 -14.44 12.27
N ARG A 192 -8.05 -14.39 13.34
CA ARG A 192 -8.92 -15.51 13.77
C ARG A 192 -10.05 -15.78 12.76
N ALA A 193 -10.55 -14.75 12.09
CA ALA A 193 -11.61 -14.89 11.11
C ALA A 193 -11.12 -15.46 9.76
N LEU A 194 -9.80 -15.49 9.50
CA LEU A 194 -9.26 -16.16 8.33
C LEU A 194 -9.52 -17.67 8.41
N GLY A 195 -10.30 -18.18 7.45
CA GLY A 195 -10.65 -19.60 7.36
C GLY A 195 -9.82 -20.34 6.32
N GLY A 196 -9.55 -21.64 6.57
CA GLY A 196 -8.76 -22.48 5.66
C GLY A 196 -9.51 -23.09 4.48
N ALA A 197 -10.84 -23.04 4.47
CA ALA A 197 -11.67 -23.86 3.61
C ALA A 197 -11.95 -23.30 2.19
N CYS A 198 -11.42 -22.14 1.83
CA CYS A 198 -11.62 -21.60 0.50
C CYS A 198 -10.30 -21.47 -0.27
N ASP A 199 -10.15 -22.32 -1.25
CA ASP A 199 -9.05 -22.26 -2.20
C ASP A 199 -9.38 -21.37 -3.40
N GLY A 200 -8.35 -21.03 -4.13
CA GLY A 200 -8.45 -20.31 -5.38
C GLY A 200 -7.83 -18.93 -5.37
N ILE A 201 -7.78 -18.37 -6.55
CA ILE A 201 -7.27 -17.01 -6.81
C ILE A 201 -8.40 -16.18 -7.38
N VAL A 202 -8.35 -14.89 -7.12
CA VAL A 202 -9.31 -13.90 -7.63
C VAL A 202 -8.57 -12.78 -8.34
N PRO A 203 -9.16 -12.13 -9.34
CA PRO A 203 -8.56 -10.95 -9.95
C PRO A 203 -8.40 -9.82 -8.93
N GLN A 204 -7.29 -9.10 -8.99
CA GLN A 204 -7.21 -7.76 -8.41
C GLN A 204 -8.07 -6.80 -9.24
N SER A 205 -8.75 -5.86 -8.62
CA SER A 205 -9.58 -4.88 -9.30
C SER A 205 -9.68 -3.57 -8.54
N ALA A 206 -9.99 -2.50 -9.27
CA ALA A 206 -10.25 -1.19 -8.69
C ALA A 206 -11.41 -1.21 -7.70
N ASP A 207 -12.44 -2.02 -7.95
CA ASP A 207 -13.59 -2.18 -7.06
C ASP A 207 -13.19 -2.76 -5.71
N ARG A 208 -12.38 -3.82 -5.69
CA ARG A 208 -11.93 -4.46 -4.44
C ARG A 208 -11.09 -3.49 -3.60
N ASP A 209 -10.17 -2.77 -4.24
CA ASP A 209 -9.36 -1.77 -3.55
C ASP A 209 -10.23 -0.57 -3.10
N ALA A 210 -11.19 -0.14 -3.90
CA ALA A 210 -12.12 0.92 -3.51
C ALA A 210 -13.02 0.50 -2.33
N ASP A 211 -13.47 -0.75 -2.29
CA ASP A 211 -14.24 -1.30 -1.17
C ASP A 211 -13.38 -1.36 0.10
N ALA A 212 -12.11 -1.75 -0.02
CA ALA A 212 -11.18 -1.72 1.11
C ALA A 212 -10.96 -0.30 1.65
N ALA A 213 -10.80 0.69 0.76
CA ALA A 213 -10.69 2.10 1.17
C ALA A 213 -11.96 2.60 1.87
N ARG A 214 -13.15 2.29 1.34
CA ARG A 214 -14.43 2.65 1.98
C ARG A 214 -14.62 1.99 3.34
N ALA A 215 -14.27 0.71 3.45
CA ALA A 215 -14.35 -0.01 4.71
C ALA A 215 -13.44 0.62 5.79
N ALA A 216 -12.22 1.01 5.41
CA ALA A 216 -11.30 1.71 6.31
C ALA A 216 -11.85 3.07 6.74
N ILE A 217 -12.46 3.86 5.83
CA ILE A 217 -13.10 5.14 6.17
C ILE A 217 -14.31 4.93 7.08
N GLY A 218 -15.14 3.92 6.83
CA GLY A 218 -16.24 3.56 7.73
C GLY A 218 -15.75 3.20 9.14
N ALA A 219 -14.66 2.44 9.25
CA ALA A 219 -14.04 2.15 10.54
C ALA A 219 -13.48 3.42 11.21
N ALA A 220 -12.86 4.34 10.46
CA ALA A 220 -12.40 5.62 10.99
C ALA A 220 -13.55 6.46 11.56
N THR A 221 -14.66 6.56 10.83
CA THR A 221 -15.85 7.30 11.26
C THR A 221 -16.41 6.74 12.58
N ARG A 222 -16.53 5.40 12.69
CA ARG A 222 -16.98 4.76 13.93
C ARG A 222 -16.00 4.96 15.09
N SER A 223 -14.71 4.89 14.82
CA SER A 223 -13.68 5.14 15.85
C SER A 223 -13.72 6.58 16.36
N LEU A 224 -13.93 7.58 15.49
CA LEU A 224 -14.13 8.98 15.91
C LEU A 224 -15.38 9.15 16.76
N ALA A 225 -16.49 8.51 16.36
CA ALA A 225 -17.73 8.54 17.16
C ALA A 225 -17.56 7.88 18.54
N ALA A 226 -16.65 6.93 18.66
CA ALA A 226 -16.25 6.28 19.93
C ALA A 226 -15.11 7.02 20.65
N HIS A 227 -14.70 8.20 20.19
CA HIS A 227 -13.57 8.99 20.72
C HIS A 227 -12.19 8.27 20.67
N ASP A 228 -12.03 7.25 19.83
CA ASP A 228 -10.77 6.56 19.59
C ASP A 228 -10.00 7.20 18.41
N VAL A 229 -9.37 8.33 18.70
CA VAL A 229 -8.60 9.10 17.72
C VAL A 229 -7.42 8.32 17.14
N PRO A 230 -6.60 7.57 17.92
CA PRO A 230 -5.49 6.81 17.37
C PRO A 230 -5.94 5.76 16.34
N THR A 231 -7.01 5.02 16.62
CA THR A 231 -7.56 4.06 15.66
C THR A 231 -8.07 4.76 14.42
N ALA A 232 -8.83 5.84 14.56
CA ALA A 232 -9.33 6.60 13.42
C ALA A 232 -8.21 7.12 12.52
N TYR A 233 -7.15 7.65 13.10
CA TYR A 233 -5.97 8.13 12.36
C TYR A 233 -5.33 7.02 11.52
N LEU A 234 -5.13 5.83 12.11
CA LEU A 234 -4.58 4.67 11.39
C LEU A 234 -5.52 4.18 10.29
N MET A 235 -6.84 4.18 10.50
CA MET A 235 -7.81 3.77 9.49
C MET A 235 -7.81 4.73 8.29
N ILE A 236 -7.72 6.04 8.52
CA ILE A 236 -7.56 7.02 7.44
C ILE A 236 -6.24 6.79 6.70
N ALA A 237 -5.15 6.52 7.41
CA ALA A 237 -3.87 6.20 6.78
C ALA A 237 -3.93 4.92 5.94
N ALA A 238 -4.67 3.89 6.37
CA ALA A 238 -4.91 2.67 5.60
C ALA A 238 -5.67 2.97 4.29
N ALA A 239 -6.73 3.79 4.36
CA ALA A 239 -7.46 4.23 3.17
C ALA A 239 -6.55 5.00 2.20
N ARG A 240 -5.72 5.93 2.70
CA ARG A 240 -4.74 6.68 1.91
C ARG A 240 -3.72 5.76 1.22
N SER A 241 -3.21 4.75 1.94
CA SER A 241 -2.32 3.75 1.35
C SER A 241 -3.00 2.97 0.21
N THR A 242 -4.28 2.66 0.37
CA THR A 242 -5.07 1.99 -0.67
C THR A 242 -5.31 2.89 -1.87
N LEU A 243 -5.62 4.19 -1.68
CA LEU A 243 -5.68 5.16 -2.78
C LEU A 243 -4.38 5.21 -3.57
N GLY A 244 -3.23 5.21 -2.88
CA GLY A 244 -1.91 5.17 -3.54
C GLY A 244 -1.71 3.90 -4.39
N ARG A 245 -2.20 2.73 -3.94
CA ARG A 245 -2.17 1.50 -4.76
C ARG A 245 -3.04 1.62 -6.01
N ILE A 246 -4.25 2.16 -5.88
CA ILE A 246 -5.13 2.40 -7.02
C ILE A 246 -4.46 3.37 -7.99
N ASP A 247 -3.89 4.48 -7.51
CA ASP A 247 -3.22 5.49 -8.32
C ASP A 247 -2.06 4.89 -9.14
N GLU A 248 -1.22 4.06 -8.51
CA GLU A 248 -0.16 3.31 -9.20
C GLU A 248 -0.71 2.45 -10.36
N ARG A 249 -1.89 1.83 -10.16
CA ARG A 249 -2.53 0.98 -11.17
C ARG A 249 -3.12 1.78 -12.34
N PHE A 250 -3.51 3.01 -12.11
CA PHE A 250 -4.06 3.91 -13.12
C PHE A 250 -3.04 4.90 -13.70
N ALA A 251 -1.78 4.82 -13.32
CA ALA A 251 -0.75 5.77 -13.75
C ALA A 251 -0.52 5.82 -15.28
N VAL A 252 -1.04 4.85 -16.03
CA VAL A 252 -1.03 4.84 -17.50
C VAL A 252 -2.33 5.37 -18.13
N VAL A 253 -3.28 5.86 -17.32
CA VAL A 253 -4.63 6.26 -17.74
C VAL A 253 -4.86 7.72 -17.42
N SER A 254 -4.59 8.62 -18.37
CA SER A 254 -4.69 10.08 -18.17
C SER A 254 -6.09 10.57 -17.74
N ALA A 255 -7.15 9.86 -18.09
CA ALA A 255 -8.53 10.20 -17.68
C ALA A 255 -8.77 10.15 -16.14
N ILE A 256 -7.85 9.53 -15.40
CA ILE A 256 -7.91 9.38 -13.93
C ILE A 256 -6.94 10.34 -13.23
N ASP A 257 -6.02 10.98 -13.97
CA ASP A 257 -5.00 11.85 -13.40
C ASP A 257 -5.57 12.88 -12.41
N GLY A 258 -4.90 12.99 -11.27
CA GLY A 258 -5.21 13.94 -10.21
C GLY A 258 -6.44 13.63 -9.35
N ARG A 259 -7.33 12.70 -9.76
CA ARG A 259 -8.55 12.37 -8.99
C ARG A 259 -8.22 11.75 -7.64
N LEU A 260 -7.37 10.72 -7.64
CA LEU A 260 -6.98 10.01 -6.43
C LEU A 260 -6.07 10.86 -5.54
N THR A 261 -5.18 11.66 -6.13
CA THR A 261 -4.36 12.65 -5.43
C THR A 261 -5.24 13.69 -4.70
N ALA A 262 -6.33 14.15 -5.33
CA ALA A 262 -7.29 15.05 -4.69
C ALA A 262 -7.97 14.36 -3.49
N ARG A 263 -8.40 13.09 -3.63
CA ARG A 263 -9.00 12.31 -2.53
C ARG A 263 -8.00 12.07 -1.39
N ASP A 264 -6.73 11.78 -1.70
CA ASP A 264 -5.67 11.66 -0.67
C ASP A 264 -5.44 12.97 0.08
N THR A 265 -5.40 14.09 -0.65
CA THR A 265 -5.22 15.41 -0.04
C THR A 265 -6.35 15.74 0.93
N GLU A 266 -7.61 15.44 0.59
CA GLU A 266 -8.74 15.58 1.48
C GLU A 266 -8.59 14.72 2.75
N LEU A 267 -8.20 13.45 2.61
CA LEU A 267 -7.99 12.57 3.77
C LEU A 267 -6.83 13.04 4.65
N ARG A 268 -5.78 13.62 4.06
CA ARG A 268 -4.67 14.23 4.82
C ARG A 268 -5.18 15.39 5.67
N GLN A 269 -6.03 16.25 5.11
CA GLN A 269 -6.66 17.35 5.86
C GLN A 269 -7.55 16.82 6.99
N VAL A 270 -8.32 15.75 6.72
CA VAL A 270 -9.16 15.13 7.76
C VAL A 270 -8.30 14.58 8.89
N GLN A 271 -7.16 13.97 8.60
CA GLN A 271 -6.24 13.47 9.64
C GLN A 271 -5.79 14.57 10.62
N THR A 272 -5.63 15.81 10.15
CA THR A 272 -5.30 16.93 11.07
C THR A 272 -6.46 17.34 11.97
N LEU A 273 -7.71 17.05 11.56
CA LEU A 273 -8.92 17.36 12.35
C LEU A 273 -9.25 16.29 13.39
N THR A 274 -8.74 15.07 13.24
CA THR A 274 -9.17 13.95 14.10
C THR A 274 -9.01 14.22 15.61
N ALA A 275 -7.97 14.95 16.00
CA ALA A 275 -7.68 15.27 17.40
C ALA A 275 -8.29 16.61 17.85
N THR A 276 -8.49 17.56 16.93
CA THR A 276 -8.91 18.94 17.27
C THR A 276 -10.40 19.16 17.10
N ASP A 277 -11.02 18.52 16.11
CA ASP A 277 -12.44 18.62 15.82
C ASP A 277 -12.97 17.29 15.22
N PRO A 278 -13.21 16.27 16.06
CA PRO A 278 -13.71 14.98 15.59
C PRO A 278 -15.05 15.06 14.85
N ALA A 279 -15.93 16.00 15.20
CA ALA A 279 -17.22 16.17 14.52
C ALA A 279 -17.04 16.69 13.09
N ALA A 280 -16.19 17.69 12.89
CA ALA A 280 -15.83 18.17 11.55
C ALA A 280 -15.12 17.08 10.74
N ALA A 281 -14.26 16.25 11.37
CA ALA A 281 -13.60 15.12 10.72
C ALA A 281 -14.64 14.10 10.23
N ILE A 282 -15.62 13.69 11.05
CA ILE A 282 -16.71 12.78 10.66
C ILE A 282 -17.46 13.33 9.45
N ALA A 283 -17.94 14.58 9.52
CA ALA A 283 -18.66 15.21 8.43
C ALA A 283 -17.83 15.30 7.14
N ALA A 284 -16.50 15.48 7.25
CA ALA A 284 -15.59 15.48 6.11
C ALA A 284 -15.42 14.07 5.50
N LEU A 285 -15.35 13.01 6.32
CA LEU A 285 -15.30 11.62 5.86
C LEU A 285 -16.57 11.20 5.12
N GLU A 286 -17.75 11.64 5.58
CA GLU A 286 -19.02 11.40 4.89
C GLU A 286 -19.04 12.06 3.51
N ARG A 287 -18.64 13.33 3.42
CA ARG A 287 -18.53 14.03 2.13
C ARG A 287 -17.51 13.36 1.20
N TRP A 288 -16.38 12.93 1.77
CA TRP A 288 -15.36 12.19 1.03
C TRP A 288 -15.92 10.89 0.43
N THR A 289 -16.67 10.12 1.20
CA THR A 289 -17.27 8.84 0.76
C THR A 289 -18.19 9.05 -0.45
N ILE A 290 -18.99 10.12 -0.45
CA ILE A 290 -19.87 10.46 -1.58
C ILE A 290 -19.04 10.82 -2.83
N ARG A 291 -17.99 11.65 -2.68
CA ARG A 291 -17.14 12.05 -3.80
C ARG A 291 -16.35 10.86 -4.36
N PHE A 292 -15.74 10.08 -3.49
CA PHE A 292 -15.01 8.88 -3.89
C PHE A 292 -15.91 7.87 -4.60
N GLY A 293 -17.17 7.73 -4.20
CA GLY A 293 -18.14 6.91 -4.91
C GLY A 293 -18.30 7.29 -6.39
N ARG A 294 -18.23 8.59 -6.72
CA ARG A 294 -18.28 9.07 -8.12
C ARG A 294 -16.96 8.75 -8.85
N ASP A 295 -15.82 8.86 -8.16
CA ASP A 295 -14.53 8.52 -8.77
C ASP A 295 -14.45 7.03 -9.08
N VAL A 296 -14.99 6.15 -8.22
CA VAL A 296 -15.06 4.70 -8.47
C VAL A 296 -15.79 4.36 -9.77
N LEU A 297 -16.84 5.10 -10.13
CA LEU A 297 -17.51 4.90 -11.42
C LEU A 297 -16.59 5.21 -12.63
N ALA A 298 -15.70 6.18 -12.48
CA ALA A 298 -14.71 6.50 -13.51
C ALA A 298 -13.61 5.43 -13.55
N LEU A 299 -13.14 4.95 -12.39
CA LEU A 299 -12.17 3.86 -12.30
C LEU A 299 -12.67 2.59 -12.98
N ARG A 300 -13.91 2.18 -12.71
CA ARG A 300 -14.56 1.01 -13.39
C ARG A 300 -14.54 1.11 -14.89
N LYS A 301 -14.89 2.30 -15.43
CA LYS A 301 -14.92 2.53 -16.89
C LYS A 301 -13.53 2.44 -17.53
N ALA A 302 -12.50 2.77 -16.79
CA ALA A 302 -11.12 2.84 -17.28
C ALA A 302 -10.28 1.61 -16.90
N GLU A 303 -10.81 0.66 -16.10
CA GLU A 303 -10.05 -0.46 -15.53
C GLU A 303 -9.36 -1.33 -16.59
N SER A 304 -10.02 -1.59 -17.73
CA SER A 304 -9.44 -2.36 -18.83
C SER A 304 -8.22 -1.71 -19.49
N GLN A 305 -8.02 -0.40 -19.29
CA GLN A 305 -6.86 0.36 -19.77
C GLN A 305 -5.77 0.50 -18.71
N SER A 306 -6.04 0.08 -17.49
CA SER A 306 -5.15 0.22 -16.34
C SER A 306 -4.24 -1.00 -16.15
N LEU A 307 -3.29 -0.91 -15.21
CA LEU A 307 -2.41 -2.01 -14.84
C LEU A 307 -3.10 -3.12 -14.01
N TYR A 308 -4.40 -3.06 -13.78
CA TYR A 308 -5.21 -4.19 -13.33
C TYR A 308 -5.44 -5.18 -14.48
N ALA A 309 -5.50 -4.70 -15.73
CA ALA A 309 -5.65 -5.54 -16.90
C ALA A 309 -4.32 -6.22 -17.27
N SER A 310 -4.31 -7.55 -17.36
CA SER A 310 -3.11 -8.33 -17.65
C SER A 310 -2.41 -7.90 -18.94
N ALA A 311 -3.15 -7.62 -20.01
CA ALA A 311 -2.58 -7.20 -21.30
C ALA A 311 -1.88 -5.84 -21.22
N THR A 312 -2.49 -4.87 -20.51
CA THR A 312 -1.90 -3.54 -20.30
C THR A 312 -0.63 -3.64 -19.44
N LEU A 313 -0.69 -4.42 -18.36
CA LEU A 313 0.46 -4.66 -17.49
C LEU A 313 1.60 -5.36 -18.23
N GLU A 314 1.30 -6.38 -19.03
CA GLU A 314 2.29 -7.10 -19.84
C GLU A 314 3.02 -6.15 -20.81
N THR A 315 2.25 -5.33 -21.53
CA THR A 315 2.79 -4.30 -22.43
C THR A 315 3.71 -3.33 -21.68
N ALA A 316 3.26 -2.86 -20.52
CA ALA A 316 4.04 -1.97 -19.69
C ALA A 316 5.35 -2.62 -19.17
N LEU A 317 5.32 -3.87 -18.76
CA LEU A 317 6.52 -4.61 -18.32
C LEU A 317 7.52 -4.83 -19.49
N MET A 318 7.03 -5.13 -20.70
CA MET A 318 7.88 -5.25 -21.90
C MET A 318 8.62 -3.94 -22.20
N ALA A 319 7.95 -2.81 -22.08
CA ALA A 319 8.56 -1.50 -22.33
C ALA A 319 9.74 -1.16 -21.39
N THR A 320 9.85 -1.83 -20.25
CA THR A 320 10.97 -1.64 -19.27
C THR A 320 12.08 -2.67 -19.38
N GLY A 321 12.03 -3.56 -20.35
CA GLY A 321 13.05 -4.62 -20.52
C GLY A 321 13.01 -5.69 -19.42
N ARG A 322 11.94 -5.81 -18.66
CA ARG A 322 11.72 -6.96 -17.77
C ARG A 322 11.21 -8.14 -18.60
N HIS A 323 12.11 -9.09 -18.83
CA HIS A 323 11.86 -10.31 -19.59
C HIS A 323 11.39 -11.45 -18.74
#